data_06f466e2e37b34663c9cb227727fd523
#
_entry.id   06f466e2e37b34663c9cb227727fd523
#
_cell.length_a   1.000
_cell.length_b   1.000
_cell.length_c   1.000
_cell.angle_alpha   90.00
_cell.angle_beta   90.00
_cell.angle_gamma   90.00
#
_symmetry.space_group_name_H-M   'P 1'
#
loop_
_entity.id
_entity.type
_entity.pdbx_description
1 polymer ?
#
loop_
_entity_poly.entity_id
_entity_poly.type
_entity_poly.pdbx_seq_one_letter_code
_entity_poly.pdbx_strand_id
1 'polypeptide(L)'
;MIEALYKFTKSHNQFHDRYDETKHKRIEIKFSTVMKANESVINRSNAIDQCKKANLGNRALSSDDMYNYNFDCNIQQVKRAEFDFLYYGLFFADKIAIFQMSSDEIQSCFGYSDKQHKGNEGEGQFHLNRKSIDYHMKNHFVQWLTYEELYNLLSNL
;
A
#
# COMPACT_ATOMS: atom_id res chain seq x y z
N MET A 1 12.35 -0.40 5.70
CA MET A 1 12.36 -0.08 4.24
C MET A 1 12.27 1.43 4.00
N ILE A 2 11.14 2.10 4.10
CA ILE A 2 11.00 3.54 3.82
C ILE A 2 11.96 4.40 4.63
N GLU A 3 12.10 4.15 5.93
CA GLU A 3 13.08 4.85 6.77
C GLU A 3 14.52 4.71 6.29
N ALA A 4 14.91 3.53 5.82
CA ALA A 4 16.25 3.29 5.31
C ALA A 4 16.48 3.98 3.95
N LEU A 5 15.48 3.92 3.04
CA LEU A 5 15.55 4.58 1.73
C LEU A 5 15.70 6.10 1.82
N TYR A 6 14.94 6.72 2.73
CA TYR A 6 14.85 8.18 2.81
C TYR A 6 15.54 8.75 4.07
N LYS A 7 16.18 7.90 4.89
CA LYS A 7 16.88 8.28 6.12
C LYS A 7 15.98 8.99 7.14
N PHE A 8 14.71 8.56 7.21
CA PHE A 8 13.79 9.08 8.20
C PHE A 8 14.13 8.59 9.60
N THR A 9 13.94 9.44 10.59
CA THR A 9 14.14 9.12 12.01
C THR A 9 12.87 8.55 12.63
N LYS A 10 12.99 7.98 13.81
CA LYS A 10 11.86 7.53 14.60
C LYS A 10 10.98 8.72 14.98
N SER A 11 9.67 8.56 14.92
CA SER A 11 8.73 9.56 15.44
C SER A 11 8.95 9.82 16.94
N HIS A 12 8.75 11.07 17.36
CA HIS A 12 8.79 11.49 18.76
C HIS A 12 7.47 11.23 19.51
N ASN A 13 6.44 10.77 18.79
CA ASN A 13 5.11 10.47 19.36
C ASN A 13 4.46 9.28 18.65
N GLN A 14 3.23 8.91 19.09
CA GLN A 14 2.49 7.75 18.56
C GLN A 14 1.57 8.05 17.38
N PHE A 15 1.53 9.30 16.88
CA PHE A 15 0.54 9.72 15.89
C PHE A 15 0.98 9.47 14.45
N HIS A 16 2.29 9.37 14.21
CA HIS A 16 2.86 9.07 12.90
C HIS A 16 4.07 8.14 13.02
N ASP A 17 4.42 7.44 11.95
CA ASP A 17 5.42 6.37 11.99
C ASP A 17 6.85 6.89 12.05
N ARG A 18 7.18 7.92 11.27
CA ARG A 18 8.55 8.44 11.09
C ARG A 18 8.54 9.97 10.97
N TYR A 19 9.74 10.55 11.06
CA TYR A 19 9.96 11.98 10.91
C TYR A 19 11.10 12.26 9.91
N ASP A 20 10.88 13.22 9.00
CA ASP A 20 11.89 13.76 8.09
C ASP A 20 12.52 14.99 8.76
N GLU A 21 13.70 14.83 9.37
CA GLU A 21 14.42 15.90 10.06
C GLU A 21 14.83 17.03 9.11
N THR A 22 15.10 16.70 7.85
CA THR A 22 15.56 17.69 6.86
C THR A 22 14.45 18.64 6.43
N LYS A 23 13.25 18.11 6.26
CA LYS A 23 12.07 18.88 5.82
C LYS A 23 11.13 19.26 6.95
N HIS A 24 11.41 18.80 8.17
CA HIS A 24 10.53 18.92 9.33
C HIS A 24 9.11 18.42 9.05
N LYS A 25 8.99 17.16 8.53
CA LYS A 25 7.73 16.57 8.11
C LYS A 25 7.43 15.26 8.85
N ARG A 26 6.17 15.12 9.24
CA ARG A 26 5.61 13.91 9.83
C ARG A 26 5.28 12.93 8.72
N ILE A 27 5.70 11.68 8.86
CA ILE A 27 5.61 10.64 7.83
C ILE A 27 4.77 9.47 8.34
N GLU A 28 3.75 9.12 7.60
CA GLU A 28 2.94 7.91 7.79
C GLU A 28 3.31 6.88 6.71
N ILE A 29 3.30 5.59 7.06
CA ILE A 29 3.72 4.50 6.16
C ILE A 29 2.64 3.41 6.12
N LYS A 30 2.11 3.12 4.94
CA LYS A 30 1.08 2.10 4.73
C LYS A 30 1.40 1.24 3.52
N PHE A 31 1.47 -0.07 3.70
CA PHE A 31 1.74 -1.01 2.61
C PHE A 31 0.72 -2.14 2.60
N SER A 32 0.45 -2.67 1.41
CA SER A 32 -0.43 -3.81 1.20
C SER A 32 0.22 -4.82 0.24
N THR A 33 -0.08 -6.10 0.43
CA THR A 33 0.37 -7.17 -0.47
C THR A 33 -0.66 -7.36 -1.58
N VAL A 34 -0.17 -7.38 -2.81
CA VAL A 34 -1.02 -7.59 -4.00
C VAL A 34 -1.26 -9.06 -4.21
N MET A 35 -2.53 -9.42 -4.25
CA MET A 35 -2.95 -10.79 -4.57
C MET A 35 -4.08 -10.74 -5.60
N LYS A 36 -4.07 -11.70 -6.52
CA LYS A 36 -5.17 -11.91 -7.47
C LYS A 36 -6.48 -12.06 -6.72
N ALA A 37 -7.49 -11.31 -7.10
CA ALA A 37 -8.82 -11.45 -6.55
C ALA A 37 -9.36 -12.85 -6.84
N ASN A 38 -10.07 -13.42 -5.87
CA ASN A 38 -10.80 -14.66 -6.11
C ASN A 38 -12.09 -14.32 -6.87
N GLU A 39 -12.17 -14.69 -8.13
CA GLU A 39 -13.34 -14.43 -8.98
C GLU A 39 -14.46 -15.47 -8.78
N SER A 40 -14.17 -16.56 -8.07
CA SER A 40 -15.12 -17.64 -7.84
C SER A 40 -15.85 -17.47 -6.53
N VAL A 41 -17.17 -17.47 -6.55
CA VAL A 41 -17.98 -17.56 -5.35
C VAL A 41 -17.79 -18.94 -4.71
N ILE A 42 -17.33 -18.96 -3.47
CA ILE A 42 -17.12 -20.21 -2.72
C ILE A 42 -18.47 -20.78 -2.31
N ASN A 43 -18.70 -22.04 -2.65
CA ASN A 43 -19.89 -22.80 -2.30
C ASN A 43 -19.52 -24.23 -1.87
N ARG A 44 -20.50 -25.03 -1.46
CA ARG A 44 -20.25 -26.39 -0.97
C ARG A 44 -19.57 -27.33 -1.97
N SER A 45 -19.79 -27.13 -3.28
CA SER A 45 -19.23 -27.99 -4.33
C SER A 45 -17.79 -27.66 -4.70
N ASN A 46 -17.34 -26.43 -4.47
CA ASN A 46 -16.02 -25.97 -4.87
C ASN A 46 -15.10 -25.56 -3.69
N ALA A 47 -15.58 -25.58 -2.46
CA ALA A 47 -14.85 -25.08 -1.29
C ALA A 47 -13.47 -25.72 -1.13
N ILE A 48 -13.36 -27.05 -1.26
CA ILE A 48 -12.09 -27.77 -1.14
C ILE A 48 -11.10 -27.36 -2.23
N ASP A 49 -11.56 -27.26 -3.48
CA ASP A 49 -10.71 -26.85 -4.60
C ASP A 49 -10.29 -25.39 -4.48
N GLN A 50 -11.17 -24.53 -4.00
CA GLN A 50 -10.83 -23.12 -3.72
C GLN A 50 -9.82 -23.01 -2.58
N CYS A 51 -9.94 -23.80 -1.52
CA CYS A 51 -8.94 -23.86 -0.45
C CYS A 51 -7.57 -24.32 -0.94
N LYS A 52 -7.51 -25.35 -1.80
CA LYS A 52 -6.25 -25.83 -2.41
C LYS A 52 -5.59 -24.77 -3.30
N LYS A 53 -6.39 -23.96 -3.99
CA LYS A 53 -5.92 -22.86 -4.87
C LYS A 53 -5.56 -21.59 -4.10
N ALA A 54 -6.01 -21.45 -2.86
CA ALA A 54 -5.85 -20.23 -2.06
C ALA A 54 -4.45 -20.06 -1.44
N ASN A 55 -3.43 -20.81 -1.88
CA ASN A 55 -2.07 -20.62 -1.39
C ASN A 55 -1.45 -19.33 -1.99
N LEU A 56 -0.46 -18.79 -1.28
CA LEU A 56 0.19 -17.53 -1.64
C LEU A 56 0.81 -17.58 -3.05
N GLY A 57 1.45 -18.70 -3.42
CA GLY A 57 2.08 -18.85 -4.73
C GLY A 57 1.10 -18.76 -5.90
N ASN A 58 -0.12 -19.30 -5.74
CA ASN A 58 -1.14 -19.25 -6.78
C ASN A 58 -1.81 -17.87 -6.88
N ARG A 59 -1.82 -17.11 -5.80
CA ARG A 59 -2.47 -15.78 -5.72
C ARG A 59 -1.49 -14.63 -5.89
N ALA A 60 -0.19 -14.87 -5.81
CA ALA A 60 0.81 -13.84 -6.02
C ALA A 60 0.65 -13.19 -7.39
N LEU A 61 0.72 -11.87 -7.46
CA LEU A 61 0.59 -11.10 -8.68
C LEU A 61 1.91 -10.40 -8.97
N SER A 62 2.46 -10.65 -10.18
CA SER A 62 3.60 -9.88 -10.69
C SER A 62 3.17 -8.47 -11.08
N SER A 63 4.07 -7.52 -10.96
CA SER A 63 3.81 -6.14 -11.34
C SER A 63 3.48 -6.00 -12.83
N ASP A 64 4.05 -6.82 -13.69
CA ASP A 64 3.78 -6.82 -15.14
C ASP A 64 2.36 -7.30 -15.46
N ASP A 65 1.75 -8.04 -14.54
CA ASP A 65 0.40 -8.59 -14.67
C ASP A 65 -0.69 -7.73 -14.01
N MET A 66 -0.34 -6.58 -13.43
CA MET A 66 -1.28 -5.75 -12.67
C MET A 66 -2.48 -5.24 -13.50
N TYR A 67 -2.35 -5.23 -14.83
CA TYR A 67 -3.44 -4.87 -15.74
C TYR A 67 -4.22 -6.08 -16.28
N ASN A 68 -3.71 -7.30 -16.08
CA ASN A 68 -4.30 -8.52 -16.60
C ASN A 68 -5.24 -9.19 -15.59
N TYR A 69 -5.03 -8.94 -14.29
CA TYR A 69 -5.80 -9.56 -13.21
C TYR A 69 -6.48 -8.54 -12.32
N ASN A 70 -7.60 -8.92 -11.74
CA ASN A 70 -8.24 -8.14 -10.70
C ASN A 70 -7.50 -8.34 -9.38
N PHE A 71 -7.29 -7.25 -8.66
CA PHE A 71 -6.78 -7.20 -7.30
C PHE A 71 -7.43 -6.02 -6.56
N ASP A 72 -7.36 -6.02 -5.24
CA ASP A 72 -7.84 -4.93 -4.41
C ASP A 72 -7.01 -4.83 -3.14
N CYS A 73 -6.31 -3.72 -2.99
CA CYS A 73 -5.46 -3.41 -1.85
C CYS A 73 -6.03 -2.19 -1.13
N ASN A 74 -6.47 -2.38 0.09
CA ASN A 74 -7.01 -1.30 0.89
C ASN A 74 -5.92 -0.65 1.74
N ILE A 75 -5.71 0.65 1.57
CA ILE A 75 -4.89 1.50 2.43
C ILE A 75 -5.83 2.10 3.48
N GLN A 76 -5.71 1.63 4.72
CA GLN A 76 -6.63 1.90 5.82
C GLN A 76 -5.99 2.74 6.91
N GLN A 77 -6.83 3.25 7.82
CA GLN A 77 -6.42 4.04 8.99
C GLN A 77 -5.59 5.26 8.59
N VAL A 78 -6.04 5.93 7.53
CA VAL A 78 -5.39 7.15 7.01
C VAL A 78 -5.90 8.33 7.81
N LYS A 79 -5.17 8.68 8.87
CA LYS A 79 -5.46 9.79 9.78
C LYS A 79 -4.76 11.06 9.31
N ARG A 80 -5.24 11.65 8.23
CA ARG A 80 -4.58 12.76 7.52
C ARG A 80 -4.20 13.98 8.36
N ALA A 81 -4.80 14.18 9.52
CA ALA A 81 -4.43 15.25 10.46
C ALA A 81 -3.14 14.95 11.26
N GLU A 82 -2.72 13.69 11.30
CA GLU A 82 -1.61 13.23 12.14
C GLU A 82 -0.25 13.25 11.42
N PHE A 83 -0.22 13.42 10.08
CA PHE A 83 1.00 13.41 9.27
C PHE A 83 0.98 14.47 8.16
N ASP A 84 2.12 14.73 7.55
CA ASP A 84 2.28 15.64 6.42
C ASP A 84 2.41 14.89 5.09
N PHE A 85 3.08 13.73 5.09
CA PHE A 85 3.22 12.86 3.93
C PHE A 85 2.89 11.41 4.27
N LEU A 86 2.11 10.79 3.41
CA LEU A 86 1.85 9.35 3.38
C LEU A 86 2.77 8.69 2.34
N TYR A 87 3.65 7.79 2.79
CA TYR A 87 4.31 6.82 1.92
C TYR A 87 3.50 5.53 1.92
N TYR A 88 3.01 5.15 0.79
CA TYR A 88 2.23 3.93 0.66
C TYR A 88 2.72 3.09 -0.50
N GLY A 89 2.35 1.81 -0.51
CA GLY A 89 2.82 0.98 -1.60
C GLY A 89 2.27 -0.43 -1.62
N LEU A 90 2.71 -1.13 -2.65
CA LEU A 90 2.24 -2.45 -3.02
C LEU A 90 3.40 -3.43 -3.14
N PHE A 91 3.33 -4.51 -2.36
CA PHE A 91 4.21 -5.66 -2.51
C PHE A 91 3.66 -6.58 -3.62
N PHE A 92 4.22 -6.49 -4.82
CA PHE A 92 4.02 -7.46 -5.88
C PHE A 92 4.93 -8.69 -5.68
N ALA A 93 4.72 -9.75 -6.46
CA ALA A 93 5.53 -10.97 -6.37
C ALA A 93 7.00 -10.75 -6.75
N ASP A 94 7.29 -9.77 -7.61
CA ASP A 94 8.60 -9.49 -8.22
C ASP A 94 9.27 -8.23 -7.68
N LYS A 95 8.52 -7.21 -7.31
CA LYS A 95 9.05 -5.92 -6.83
C LYS A 95 8.00 -5.14 -6.05
N ILE A 96 8.40 -4.01 -5.50
CA ILE A 96 7.58 -3.16 -4.64
C ILE A 96 7.34 -1.83 -5.37
N ALA A 97 6.08 -1.42 -5.50
CA ALA A 97 5.73 -0.07 -5.93
C ALA A 97 5.66 0.85 -4.71
N ILE A 98 6.35 1.99 -4.77
CA ILE A 98 6.34 3.01 -3.71
C ILE A 98 5.69 4.28 -4.27
N PHE A 99 4.73 4.79 -3.51
CA PHE A 99 3.99 6.01 -3.79
C PHE A 99 4.13 7.00 -2.65
N GLN A 100 3.95 8.28 -2.93
CA GLN A 100 3.91 9.35 -1.94
C GLN A 100 2.74 10.29 -2.24
N MET A 101 2.07 10.73 -1.19
CA MET A 101 0.97 11.71 -1.26
C MET A 101 1.05 12.65 -0.05
N SER A 102 0.81 13.94 -0.23
CA SER A 102 0.67 14.85 0.90
C SER A 102 -0.68 14.65 1.59
N SER A 103 -0.77 15.02 2.86
CA SER A 103 -2.03 14.93 3.62
C SER A 103 -3.15 15.76 3.00
N ASP A 104 -2.80 16.88 2.34
CA ASP A 104 -3.77 17.75 1.67
C ASP A 104 -4.35 17.11 0.40
N GLU A 105 -3.55 16.32 -0.33
CA GLU A 105 -3.99 15.64 -1.55
C GLU A 105 -4.90 14.44 -1.27
N ILE A 106 -4.80 13.83 -0.09
CA ILE A 106 -5.55 12.61 0.25
C ILE A 106 -7.05 12.80 0.09
N GLN A 107 -7.59 13.95 0.47
CA GLN A 107 -9.03 14.21 0.40
C GLN A 107 -9.57 14.19 -1.04
N SER A 108 -8.73 14.54 -2.01
CA SER A 108 -9.04 14.50 -3.45
C SER A 108 -8.60 13.22 -4.14
N CYS A 109 -8.00 12.29 -3.40
CA CYS A 109 -7.54 11.01 -3.94
C CYS A 109 -8.71 10.19 -4.47
N PHE A 110 -8.50 9.57 -5.63
CA PHE A 110 -9.51 8.72 -6.26
C PHE A 110 -9.96 7.59 -5.32
N GLY A 111 -11.25 7.54 -5.06
CA GLY A 111 -11.85 6.51 -4.20
C GLY A 111 -11.60 6.68 -2.69
N TYR A 112 -11.11 7.85 -2.26
CA TYR A 112 -10.95 8.13 -0.83
C TYR A 112 -12.29 8.25 -0.12
N SER A 113 -12.35 7.73 1.09
CA SER A 113 -13.47 7.88 2.03
C SER A 113 -12.92 8.29 3.39
N ASP A 114 -13.52 9.31 4.03
CA ASP A 114 -13.18 9.74 5.39
C ASP A 114 -13.62 8.74 6.48
N LYS A 115 -14.35 7.69 6.09
CA LYS A 115 -14.90 6.69 7.01
C LYS A 115 -14.38 5.32 6.63
N GLN A 116 -13.78 4.64 7.59
CA GLN A 116 -13.56 3.21 7.49
C GLN A 116 -14.88 2.43 7.62
N HIS A 117 -14.84 1.17 7.23
CA HIS A 117 -15.96 0.24 7.26
C HIS A 117 -16.72 0.18 8.62
N LYS A 118 -16.08 0.57 9.73
CA LYS A 118 -16.69 0.59 11.07
C LYS A 118 -16.97 2.00 11.61
N GLY A 119 -16.81 3.04 10.79
CA GLY A 119 -17.28 4.39 11.13
C GLY A 119 -16.45 5.16 12.14
N ASN A 120 -15.16 4.84 12.32
CA ASN A 120 -14.27 5.69 13.10
C ASN A 120 -14.09 7.01 12.38
N GLU A 121 -14.51 8.10 12.99
CA GLU A 121 -14.33 9.45 12.45
C GLU A 121 -12.84 9.81 12.41
N GLY A 122 -12.41 10.45 11.31
CA GLY A 122 -11.02 10.86 11.12
C GLY A 122 -10.07 9.76 10.65
N GLU A 123 -10.55 8.52 10.50
CA GLU A 123 -9.81 7.41 9.90
C GLU A 123 -10.34 7.16 8.49
N GLY A 124 -9.59 7.61 7.49
CA GLY A 124 -9.94 7.40 6.09
C GLY A 124 -9.36 6.12 5.50
N GLN A 125 -9.75 5.86 4.26
CA GLN A 125 -9.24 4.76 3.46
C GLN A 125 -9.36 5.05 1.96
N PHE A 126 -8.54 4.40 1.16
CA PHE A 126 -8.67 4.32 -0.29
C PHE A 126 -8.13 2.99 -0.81
N HIS A 127 -8.52 2.64 -2.03
CA HIS A 127 -8.18 1.37 -2.63
C HIS A 127 -7.26 1.53 -3.84
N LEU A 128 -6.18 0.73 -3.86
CA LEU A 128 -5.41 0.49 -5.08
C LEU A 128 -5.91 -0.83 -5.70
N ASN A 129 -6.48 -0.71 -6.87
CA ASN A 129 -7.00 -1.84 -7.64
C ASN A 129 -6.87 -1.55 -9.13
N ARG A 130 -7.30 -2.48 -9.98
CA ARG A 130 -7.21 -2.32 -11.44
C ARG A 130 -7.82 -1.02 -11.98
N LYS A 131 -8.81 -0.43 -11.31
CA LYS A 131 -9.48 0.80 -11.77
C LYS A 131 -8.76 2.06 -11.33
N SER A 132 -8.05 2.01 -10.19
CA SER A 132 -7.40 3.16 -9.58
C SER A 132 -5.88 3.18 -9.79
N ILE A 133 -5.26 2.06 -10.16
CA ILE A 133 -3.80 1.95 -10.23
C ILE A 133 -3.17 2.97 -11.17
N ASP A 134 -3.78 3.24 -12.33
CA ASP A 134 -3.28 4.24 -13.29
C ASP A 134 -3.25 5.65 -12.69
N TYR A 135 -4.26 5.99 -11.90
CA TYR A 135 -4.28 7.27 -11.19
C TYR A 135 -3.09 7.39 -10.24
N HIS A 136 -2.82 6.35 -9.45
CA HIS A 136 -1.70 6.35 -8.49
C HIS A 136 -0.35 6.32 -9.21
N MET A 137 -0.20 5.52 -10.26
CA MET A 137 1.02 5.46 -11.07
C MET A 137 1.35 6.80 -11.73
N LYS A 138 0.34 7.52 -12.20
CA LYS A 138 0.52 8.81 -12.88
C LYS A 138 0.84 9.96 -11.91
N ASN A 139 0.18 10.00 -10.75
CA ASN A 139 0.19 11.18 -9.90
C ASN A 139 1.07 11.06 -8.65
N HIS A 140 1.30 9.84 -8.15
CA HIS A 140 1.90 9.63 -6.84
C HIS A 140 3.05 8.63 -6.84
N PHE A 141 3.36 8.00 -7.98
CA PHE A 141 4.43 7.01 -8.08
C PHE A 141 5.80 7.65 -7.84
N VAL A 142 6.58 7.05 -6.96
CA VAL A 142 7.92 7.50 -6.63
C VAL A 142 8.95 6.61 -7.32
N GLN A 143 8.92 5.30 -7.03
CA GLN A 143 9.87 4.34 -7.60
C GLN A 143 9.41 2.90 -7.45
N TRP A 144 10.00 2.04 -8.25
CA TRP A 144 10.07 0.61 -8.00
C TRP A 144 11.25 0.29 -7.09
N LEU A 145 11.10 -0.73 -6.26
CA LEU A 145 12.17 -1.33 -5.47
C LEU A 145 12.11 -2.84 -5.67
N THR A 146 13.17 -3.43 -6.19
CA THR A 146 13.29 -4.89 -6.29
C THR A 146 13.57 -5.51 -4.92
N TYR A 147 13.28 -6.79 -4.77
CA TYR A 147 13.61 -7.50 -3.52
C TYR A 147 15.12 -7.64 -3.30
N GLU A 148 15.91 -7.66 -4.36
CA GLU A 148 17.38 -7.63 -4.28
C GLU A 148 17.89 -6.27 -3.76
N GLU A 149 17.37 -5.18 -4.29
CA GLU A 149 17.70 -3.82 -3.79
C GLU A 149 17.26 -3.65 -2.34
N LEU A 150 16.08 -4.16 -1.96
CA LEU A 150 15.61 -4.17 -0.57
C LEU A 150 16.56 -4.99 0.31
N TYR A 151 16.97 -6.18 -0.11
CA TYR A 151 17.92 -7.01 0.65
C TYR A 151 19.24 -6.26 0.86
N ASN A 152 19.81 -5.68 -0.19
CA ASN A 152 21.06 -4.93 -0.12
C ASN A 152 20.93 -3.70 0.79
N LEU A 153 19.80 -2.97 0.70
CA LEU A 153 19.51 -1.82 1.57
C LEU A 153 19.50 -2.23 3.05
N LEU A 154 18.84 -3.33 3.39
CA LEU A 154 18.71 -3.78 4.80
C LEU A 154 19.98 -4.44 5.32
N SER A 155 20.80 -5.05 4.46
CA SER A 155 22.07 -5.69 4.85
C SER A 155 23.16 -4.67 5.19
N ASN A 156 22.98 -3.41 4.79
CA ASN A 156 23.92 -2.31 5.03
C ASN A 156 23.50 -1.38 6.19
N LEU A 157 22.44 -1.74 6.93
CA LEU A 157 22.01 -1.04 8.16
C LEU A 157 22.69 -1.61 9.40
#